data_7f269dda23567ef1b8e52c5740edcba5
#
_entry.id   7f269dda23567ef1b8e52c5740edcba5
#
_cell.length_a   1.000
_cell.length_b   1.000
_cell.length_c   1.000
_cell.angle_alpha   90.00
_cell.angle_beta   90.00
_cell.angle_gamma   90.00
#
_symmetry.space_group_name_H-M   'P 1'
#
loop_
_entity.id
_entity.type
_entity.pdbx_description
1 polymer ?
#
loop_
_entity_poly.entity_id
_entity_poly.type
_entity_poly.pdbx_seq_one_letter_code
_entity_poly.pdbx_strand_id
1 'polypeptide(L)'
;MEEVTFTQRVIEVQSRLKAPKSQYNKFGNYRYRSAEDILLAVKPLLAEHSLMLTITDDIVLVSDRVYVKATASLTDGKETASATAWAREDASKKGMDGAQVTGSASSYARKYALNGLFLIDDTKDPDATNDHGEGRVREMITKINSVCSRRELIDVWNAYPDLHGDARITDVMNELGKRFPKGGEE
;
A
#
# COMPACT_ATOMS: atom_id res chain seq x y z
N MET A 1 45.85 5.10 -1.13
CA MET A 1 44.44 5.13 -0.71
C MET A 1 43.75 4.11 -1.58
N GLU A 2 43.07 3.13 -0.99
CA GLU A 2 42.26 2.19 -1.76
C GLU A 2 41.14 2.96 -2.45
N GLU A 3 40.92 2.70 -3.73
CA GLU A 3 39.85 3.29 -4.52
C GLU A 3 38.50 2.71 -4.03
N VAL A 4 37.55 3.57 -3.67
CA VAL A 4 36.22 3.16 -3.19
C VAL A 4 35.48 2.49 -4.34
N THR A 5 35.12 1.22 -4.18
CA THR A 5 34.46 0.42 -5.22
C THR A 5 33.03 0.90 -5.49
N PHE A 6 32.48 0.53 -6.65
CA PHE A 6 31.07 0.76 -6.99
C PHE A 6 30.14 0.21 -5.91
N THR A 7 30.36 -1.04 -5.48
CA THR A 7 29.56 -1.70 -4.44
C THR A 7 29.59 -0.92 -3.12
N GLN A 8 30.74 -0.44 -2.67
CA GLN A 8 30.86 0.35 -1.44
C GLN A 8 30.06 1.65 -1.54
N ARG A 9 30.11 2.35 -2.69
CA ARG A 9 29.32 3.56 -2.94
C ARG A 9 27.82 3.30 -2.93
N VAL A 10 27.37 2.17 -3.52
CA VAL A 10 25.96 1.78 -3.51
C VAL A 10 25.50 1.49 -2.06
N ILE A 11 26.28 0.74 -1.29
CA ILE A 11 25.97 0.45 0.12
C ILE A 11 25.87 1.75 0.94
N GLU A 12 26.77 2.70 0.70
CA GLU A 12 26.73 4.00 1.38
C GLU A 12 25.46 4.79 1.05
N VAL A 13 25.04 4.82 -0.23
CA VAL A 13 23.78 5.44 -0.62
C VAL A 13 22.59 4.74 0.05
N GLN A 14 22.54 3.41 0.04
CA GLN A 14 21.47 2.64 0.67
C GLN A 14 21.38 2.90 2.18
N SER A 15 22.52 2.96 2.87
CA SER A 15 22.58 3.15 4.33
C SER A 15 22.17 4.56 4.77
N ARG A 16 22.49 5.57 3.96
CA ARG A 16 22.25 7.00 4.27
C ARG A 16 20.91 7.51 3.76
N LEU A 17 20.30 6.84 2.78
CA LEU A 17 19.05 7.31 2.19
C LEU A 17 17.91 7.28 3.21
N LYS A 18 17.32 8.45 3.43
CA LYS A 18 16.12 8.62 4.24
C LYS A 18 15.04 9.30 3.41
N ALA A 19 14.01 8.56 3.07
CA ALA A 19 12.84 9.05 2.34
C ALA A 19 11.58 8.82 3.19
N PRO A 20 11.25 9.72 4.12
CA PRO A 20 10.14 9.53 5.05
C PRO A 20 8.78 9.55 4.32
N LYS A 21 7.76 8.90 4.90
CA LYS A 21 6.37 8.96 4.41
C LYS A 21 5.77 10.33 4.73
N SER A 22 6.00 11.32 3.88
CA SER A 22 5.56 12.70 4.04
C SER A 22 4.14 12.94 3.52
N GLN A 23 3.70 12.15 2.54
CA GLN A 23 2.38 12.26 1.93
C GLN A 23 1.29 11.63 2.82
N TYR A 24 0.05 12.13 2.71
CA TYR A 24 -1.09 11.61 3.45
C TYR A 24 -2.27 11.33 2.51
N ASN A 25 -2.72 10.08 2.51
CA ASN A 25 -3.92 9.67 1.80
C ASN A 25 -5.13 9.81 2.73
N LYS A 26 -5.99 10.79 2.45
CA LYS A 26 -7.20 11.06 3.24
C LYS A 26 -8.25 9.95 3.13
N PHE A 27 -8.31 9.27 1.98
CA PHE A 27 -9.29 8.21 1.75
C PHE A 27 -8.91 6.91 2.49
N GLY A 28 -7.63 6.54 2.48
CA GLY A 28 -7.13 5.35 3.15
C GLY A 28 -6.62 5.59 4.56
N ASN A 29 -6.63 6.86 5.04
CA ASN A 29 -6.15 7.26 6.37
C ASN A 29 -4.74 6.74 6.71
N TYR A 30 -3.80 6.83 5.73
CA TYR A 30 -2.41 6.39 5.94
C TYR A 30 -1.40 7.38 5.31
N ARG A 31 -0.18 7.38 5.87
CA ARG A 31 0.95 8.11 5.29
C ARG A 31 1.68 7.24 4.28
N TYR A 32 2.10 7.85 3.18
CA TYR A 32 2.87 7.19 2.13
C TYR A 32 3.97 8.10 1.62
N ARG A 33 4.87 7.56 0.78
CA ARG A 33 5.82 8.32 -0.03
C ARG A 33 5.57 8.01 -1.50
N SER A 34 5.80 8.97 -2.37
CA SER A 34 5.77 8.82 -3.81
C SER A 34 7.14 8.42 -4.37
N ALA A 35 7.20 8.06 -5.65
CA ALA A 35 8.47 7.87 -6.34
C ALA A 35 9.30 9.18 -6.35
N GLU A 36 8.63 10.31 -6.50
CA GLU A 36 9.23 11.64 -6.50
C GLU A 36 9.91 11.98 -5.17
N ASP A 37 9.31 11.60 -4.03
CA ASP A 37 9.91 11.80 -2.70
C ASP A 37 11.23 11.03 -2.57
N ILE A 38 11.29 9.78 -3.10
CA ILE A 38 12.50 8.97 -3.11
C ILE A 38 13.56 9.62 -4.01
N LEU A 39 13.17 10.01 -5.22
CA LEU A 39 14.07 10.65 -6.18
C LEU A 39 14.66 11.96 -5.63
N LEU A 40 13.84 12.77 -4.95
CA LEU A 40 14.30 13.99 -4.31
C LEU A 40 15.33 13.70 -3.21
N ALA A 41 15.07 12.71 -2.38
CA ALA A 41 15.92 12.34 -1.26
C ALA A 41 17.25 11.72 -1.71
N VAL A 42 17.27 10.95 -2.81
CA VAL A 42 18.48 10.25 -3.27
C VAL A 42 19.42 11.12 -4.09
N LYS A 43 18.92 12.13 -4.82
CA LYS A 43 19.73 13.00 -5.71
C LYS A 43 21.02 13.55 -5.08
N PRO A 44 21.01 14.09 -3.84
CA PRO A 44 22.24 14.59 -3.24
C PRO A 44 23.28 13.48 -3.02
N LEU A 45 22.83 12.30 -2.59
CA LEU A 45 23.71 11.15 -2.36
C LEU A 45 24.32 10.64 -3.66
N LEU A 46 23.53 10.59 -4.74
CA LEU A 46 24.02 10.18 -6.04
C LEU A 46 25.10 11.14 -6.57
N ALA A 47 24.91 12.44 -6.40
CA ALA A 47 25.90 13.44 -6.78
C ALA A 47 27.20 13.30 -5.97
N GLU A 48 27.09 13.11 -4.65
CA GLU A 48 28.23 12.91 -3.75
C GLU A 48 29.07 11.69 -4.15
N HIS A 49 28.42 10.60 -4.56
CA HIS A 49 29.08 9.35 -4.92
C HIS A 49 29.36 9.18 -6.42
N SER A 50 29.10 10.20 -7.25
CA SER A 50 29.28 10.14 -8.69
C SER A 50 28.55 8.95 -9.34
N LEU A 51 27.30 8.74 -8.95
CA LEU A 51 26.43 7.68 -9.45
C LEU A 51 25.29 8.29 -10.28
N MET A 52 24.95 7.64 -11.38
CA MET A 52 23.83 7.99 -12.23
C MET A 52 22.68 7.01 -12.05
N LEU A 53 21.48 7.53 -11.81
CA LEU A 53 20.24 6.74 -11.74
C LEU A 53 19.41 6.99 -13.01
N THR A 54 18.98 5.90 -13.64
CA THR A 54 18.00 5.91 -14.72
C THR A 54 16.80 5.05 -14.38
N ILE A 55 15.61 5.40 -14.87
CA ILE A 55 14.42 4.59 -14.73
C ILE A 55 13.76 4.46 -16.09
N THR A 56 13.48 3.24 -16.50
CA THR A 56 12.80 2.90 -17.75
C THR A 56 11.53 2.12 -17.46
N ASP A 57 10.51 2.30 -18.27
CA ASP A 57 9.27 1.56 -18.21
C ASP A 57 9.06 0.76 -19.48
N ASP A 58 8.60 -0.49 -19.32
CA ASP A 58 8.13 -1.36 -20.39
C ASP A 58 6.67 -1.72 -20.15
N ILE A 59 5.88 -1.89 -21.20
CA ILE A 59 4.53 -2.44 -21.13
C ILE A 59 4.60 -3.93 -21.43
N VAL A 60 4.10 -4.76 -20.52
CA VAL A 60 4.17 -6.21 -20.63
C VAL A 60 2.78 -6.81 -20.47
N LEU A 61 2.39 -7.66 -21.42
CA LEU A 61 1.17 -8.44 -21.37
C LEU A 61 1.47 -9.81 -20.75
N VAL A 62 0.77 -10.13 -19.65
CA VAL A 62 0.84 -11.43 -18.99
C VAL A 62 -0.57 -12.02 -19.02
N SER A 63 -0.78 -13.06 -19.84
CA SER A 63 -2.10 -13.58 -20.18
C SER A 63 -2.98 -12.47 -20.78
N ASP A 64 -4.07 -12.11 -20.13
CA ASP A 64 -5.02 -11.05 -20.50
C ASP A 64 -4.80 -9.73 -19.75
N ARG A 65 -3.68 -9.61 -19.01
CA ARG A 65 -3.43 -8.48 -18.10
C ARG A 65 -2.22 -7.67 -18.52
N VAL A 66 -2.40 -6.36 -18.56
CA VAL A 66 -1.33 -5.41 -18.84
C VAL A 66 -0.61 -5.01 -17.55
N TYR A 67 0.72 -5.01 -17.59
CA TYR A 67 1.57 -4.55 -16.52
C TYR A 67 2.53 -3.49 -17.03
N VAL A 68 2.77 -2.47 -16.21
CA VAL A 68 3.93 -1.59 -16.36
C VAL A 68 5.07 -2.22 -15.56
N LYS A 69 6.18 -2.50 -16.24
CA LYS A 69 7.42 -2.99 -15.65
C LYS A 69 8.40 -1.83 -15.58
N ALA A 70 8.75 -1.37 -14.40
CA ALA A 70 9.75 -0.35 -14.20
C ALA A 70 11.10 -0.97 -13.80
N THR A 71 12.19 -0.50 -14.40
CA THR A 71 13.56 -0.89 -14.03
C THR A 71 14.31 0.37 -13.61
N ALA A 72 14.74 0.41 -12.35
CA ALA A 72 15.65 1.41 -11.81
C ALA A 72 17.09 0.87 -11.90
N SER A 73 17.98 1.61 -12.56
CA SER A 73 19.38 1.23 -12.77
C SER A 73 20.32 2.31 -12.26
N LEU A 74 21.24 1.91 -11.38
CA LEU A 74 22.27 2.74 -10.79
C LEU A 74 23.63 2.37 -11.38
N THR A 75 24.37 3.33 -11.91
CA THR A 75 25.66 3.07 -12.56
C THR A 75 26.69 4.15 -12.28
N ASP A 76 27.97 3.79 -12.35
CA ASP A 76 29.11 4.73 -12.37
C ASP A 76 29.75 4.84 -13.77
N GLY A 77 29.08 4.28 -14.78
CA GLY A 77 29.59 4.20 -16.14
C GLY A 77 30.41 2.96 -16.46
N LYS A 78 30.82 2.18 -15.44
CA LYS A 78 31.56 0.91 -15.60
C LYS A 78 30.73 -0.28 -15.09
N GLU A 79 30.15 -0.13 -13.90
CA GLU A 79 29.33 -1.15 -13.26
C GLU A 79 27.89 -0.66 -13.14
N THR A 80 26.95 -1.59 -13.01
CA THR A 80 25.52 -1.29 -12.91
C THR A 80 24.83 -2.23 -11.93
N ALA A 81 24.03 -1.67 -11.02
CA ALA A 81 23.10 -2.39 -10.18
C ALA A 81 21.67 -2.02 -10.58
N SER A 82 20.75 -2.98 -10.66
CA SER A 82 19.38 -2.73 -11.09
C SER A 82 18.36 -3.47 -10.23
N ALA A 83 17.20 -2.87 -10.08
CA ALA A 83 16.02 -3.52 -9.52
C ALA A 83 14.81 -3.27 -10.41
N THR A 84 13.94 -4.26 -10.50
CA THR A 84 12.75 -4.23 -11.34
C THR A 84 11.51 -4.47 -10.49
N ALA A 85 10.44 -3.73 -10.77
CA ALA A 85 9.15 -3.95 -10.16
C ALA A 85 8.02 -3.81 -11.18
N TRP A 86 6.86 -4.31 -10.82
CA TRP A 86 5.72 -4.43 -11.70
C TRP A 86 4.49 -3.83 -11.04
N ALA A 87 3.68 -3.11 -11.81
CA ALA A 87 2.36 -2.68 -11.38
C ALA A 87 1.34 -3.05 -12.46
N ARG A 88 0.25 -3.68 -12.03
CA ARG A 88 -0.83 -4.03 -12.94
C ARG A 88 -1.61 -2.78 -13.33
N GLU A 89 -1.90 -2.65 -14.61
CA GLU A 89 -2.87 -1.70 -15.13
C GLU A 89 -4.30 -2.18 -14.85
N ASP A 90 -5.17 -1.30 -14.37
CA ASP A 90 -6.60 -1.60 -14.34
C ASP A 90 -7.17 -1.51 -15.76
N ALA A 91 -8.03 -2.45 -16.13
CA ALA A 91 -8.68 -2.44 -17.45
C ALA A 91 -9.59 -1.20 -17.62
N SER A 92 -10.17 -0.71 -16.53
CA SER A 92 -10.92 0.55 -16.47
C SER A 92 -10.95 1.07 -15.04
N LYS A 93 -10.73 2.36 -14.86
CA LYS A 93 -10.82 3.01 -13.56
C LYS A 93 -11.74 4.22 -13.64
N LYS A 94 -12.81 4.20 -12.86
CA LYS A 94 -13.80 5.29 -12.86
C LYS A 94 -13.13 6.64 -12.61
N GLY A 95 -13.33 7.59 -13.53
CA GLY A 95 -12.80 8.94 -13.41
C GLY A 95 -11.36 9.12 -13.90
N MET A 96 -10.78 8.11 -14.57
CA MET A 96 -9.48 8.20 -15.21
C MET A 96 -9.59 7.83 -16.69
N ASP A 97 -8.86 8.54 -17.56
CA ASP A 97 -8.64 8.12 -18.94
C ASP A 97 -7.51 7.07 -19.02
N GLY A 98 -7.33 6.46 -20.21
CA GLY A 98 -6.32 5.41 -20.41
C GLY A 98 -4.91 5.86 -20.08
N ALA A 99 -4.52 7.08 -20.44
CA ALA A 99 -3.19 7.62 -20.16
C ALA A 99 -2.97 7.82 -18.66
N GLN A 100 -3.99 8.24 -17.94
CA GLN A 100 -3.95 8.38 -16.48
C GLN A 100 -3.85 7.02 -15.77
N VAL A 101 -4.50 5.98 -16.29
CA VAL A 101 -4.40 4.62 -15.76
C VAL A 101 -2.97 4.10 -15.90
N THR A 102 -2.38 4.19 -17.11
CA THR A 102 -0.99 3.81 -17.37
C THR A 102 -0.02 4.63 -16.50
N GLY A 103 -0.18 5.94 -16.43
CA GLY A 103 0.65 6.83 -15.61
C GLY A 103 0.60 6.49 -14.13
N SER A 104 -0.58 6.10 -13.62
CA SER A 104 -0.74 5.63 -12.24
C SER A 104 0.03 4.32 -12.01
N ALA A 105 -0.11 3.33 -12.90
CA ALA A 105 0.62 2.06 -12.81
C ALA A 105 2.14 2.28 -12.90
N SER A 106 2.60 3.16 -13.81
CA SER A 106 4.02 3.56 -13.92
C SER A 106 4.55 4.13 -12.61
N SER A 107 3.84 5.07 -11.99
CA SER A 107 4.25 5.67 -10.70
C SER A 107 4.41 4.61 -9.60
N TYR A 108 3.51 3.63 -9.53
CA TYR A 108 3.63 2.50 -8.60
C TYR A 108 4.82 1.60 -8.92
N ALA A 109 4.98 1.17 -10.18
CA ALA A 109 6.08 0.32 -10.59
C ALA A 109 7.45 0.97 -10.29
N ARG A 110 7.62 2.25 -10.64
CA ARG A 110 8.84 3.04 -10.35
C ARG A 110 9.13 3.14 -8.86
N LYS A 111 8.11 3.40 -8.04
CA LYS A 111 8.27 3.46 -6.58
C LYS A 111 8.79 2.13 -6.03
N TYR A 112 8.22 1.01 -6.44
CA TYR A 112 8.65 -0.30 -5.97
C TYR A 112 10.03 -0.71 -6.51
N ALA A 113 10.38 -0.35 -7.75
CA ALA A 113 11.73 -0.55 -8.28
C ALA A 113 12.78 0.24 -7.47
N LEU A 114 12.49 1.50 -7.13
CA LEU A 114 13.34 2.31 -6.27
C LEU A 114 13.43 1.74 -4.84
N ASN A 115 12.33 1.27 -4.26
CA ASN A 115 12.35 0.62 -2.95
C ASN A 115 13.28 -0.60 -2.95
N GLY A 116 13.20 -1.45 -3.98
CA GLY A 116 14.07 -2.61 -4.12
C GLY A 116 15.54 -2.24 -4.31
N LEU A 117 15.83 -1.25 -5.17
CA LEU A 117 17.20 -0.81 -5.45
C LEU A 117 17.87 -0.20 -4.23
N PHE A 118 17.15 0.61 -3.46
CA PHE A 118 17.68 1.34 -2.31
C PHE A 118 17.39 0.68 -0.96
N LEU A 119 16.83 -0.54 -0.95
CA LEU A 119 16.47 -1.29 0.26
C LEU A 119 15.58 -0.47 1.22
N ILE A 120 14.64 0.28 0.65
CA ILE A 120 13.69 1.07 1.43
C ILE A 120 12.62 0.11 1.95
N ASP A 121 12.68 -0.20 3.23
CA ASP A 121 11.68 -1.01 3.90
C ASP A 121 10.44 -0.17 4.23
N ASP A 122 9.37 -0.43 3.50
CA ASP A 122 8.09 0.29 3.64
C ASP A 122 6.92 -0.62 3.89
N THR A 123 7.13 -1.88 3.69
CA THR A 123 6.08 -2.84 3.89
C THR A 123 5.89 -3.07 5.39
N LYS A 124 4.85 -2.44 5.95
CA LYS A 124 4.09 -3.18 6.95
C LYS A 124 3.74 -4.47 6.22
N ASP A 125 4.29 -5.57 6.70
CA ASP A 125 3.97 -6.90 6.23
C ASP A 125 2.44 -6.98 6.07
N PRO A 126 1.89 -7.25 4.87
CA PRO A 126 0.46 -7.43 4.70
C PRO A 126 -0.08 -8.47 5.66
N ASP A 127 0.74 -9.46 6.05
CA ASP A 127 0.39 -10.47 7.04
C ASP A 127 0.36 -9.90 8.47
N ALA A 128 1.18 -8.87 8.76
CA ALA A 128 1.11 -8.12 10.03
C ALA A 128 -0.07 -7.11 10.08
N THR A 129 -0.69 -6.81 8.93
CA THR A 129 -1.85 -5.94 8.79
C THR A 129 -3.03 -6.65 8.12
N ASN A 130 -3.03 -7.98 8.11
CA ASN A 130 -4.16 -8.80 7.63
C ASN A 130 -5.33 -8.71 8.63
N ASP A 131 -5.77 -7.46 8.82
CA ASP A 131 -6.89 -7.04 9.67
C ASP A 131 -8.21 -7.07 8.85
N HIS A 132 -8.28 -7.96 7.83
CA HIS A 132 -9.44 -8.05 6.95
C HIS A 132 -10.73 -8.46 7.70
N GLY A 133 -10.62 -8.96 8.94
CA GLY A 133 -11.75 -9.22 9.83
C GLY A 133 -11.86 -8.23 10.99
N GLU A 134 -10.76 -7.84 11.60
CA GLU A 134 -10.72 -7.04 12.84
C GLU A 134 -11.34 -5.64 12.69
N GLY A 135 -11.01 -4.92 11.61
CA GLY A 135 -11.56 -3.59 11.34
C GLY A 135 -13.06 -3.62 11.14
N ARG A 136 -13.57 -4.57 10.36
CA ARG A 136 -15.02 -4.75 10.12
C ARG A 136 -15.75 -5.27 11.35
N VAL A 137 -15.14 -6.18 12.09
CA VAL A 137 -15.68 -6.67 13.38
C VAL A 137 -15.79 -5.52 14.37
N ARG A 138 -14.75 -4.68 14.52
CA ARG A 138 -14.77 -3.51 15.39
C ARG A 138 -15.81 -2.47 14.96
N GLU A 139 -15.93 -2.22 13.65
CA GLU A 139 -16.96 -1.33 13.10
C GLU A 139 -18.37 -1.84 13.41
N MET A 140 -18.64 -3.13 13.16
CA MET A 140 -19.93 -3.75 13.47
C MET A 140 -20.23 -3.71 14.96
N ILE A 141 -19.29 -4.06 15.84
CA ILE A 141 -19.45 -3.98 17.30
C ILE A 141 -19.77 -2.55 17.74
N THR A 142 -19.11 -1.55 17.16
CA THR A 142 -19.39 -0.15 17.46
C THR A 142 -20.80 0.23 17.07
N LYS A 143 -21.28 -0.18 15.88
CA LYS A 143 -22.64 0.06 15.43
C LYS A 143 -23.66 -0.67 16.30
N ILE A 144 -23.43 -1.93 16.62
CA ILE A 144 -24.28 -2.72 17.52
C ILE A 144 -24.44 -2.01 18.88
N ASN A 145 -23.36 -1.51 19.47
CA ASN A 145 -23.38 -0.83 20.75
C ASN A 145 -24.09 0.55 20.71
N SER A 146 -24.31 1.12 19.54
CA SER A 146 -24.99 2.40 19.36
C SER A 146 -26.49 2.29 19.06
N VAL A 147 -27.02 1.05 18.86
CA VAL A 147 -28.45 0.87 18.53
C VAL A 147 -29.35 1.14 19.75
N CYS A 148 -30.48 1.76 19.48
CA CYS A 148 -31.50 2.09 20.49
C CYS A 148 -32.77 1.25 20.36
N SER A 149 -32.88 0.43 19.32
CA SER A 149 -34.08 -0.39 19.06
C SER A 149 -33.71 -1.77 18.51
N ARG A 150 -34.64 -2.73 18.65
CA ARG A 150 -34.51 -4.06 18.05
C ARG A 150 -34.41 -4.00 16.52
N ARG A 151 -35.14 -3.09 15.90
CA ARG A 151 -35.15 -2.90 14.44
C ARG A 151 -33.76 -2.49 13.95
N GLU A 152 -33.15 -1.50 14.58
CA GLU A 152 -31.78 -1.06 14.25
C GLU A 152 -30.75 -2.19 14.45
N LEU A 153 -30.91 -3.02 15.50
CA LEU A 153 -30.05 -4.17 15.73
C LEU A 153 -30.12 -5.20 14.59
N ILE A 154 -31.33 -5.45 14.06
CA ILE A 154 -31.55 -6.34 12.90
C ILE A 154 -30.97 -5.72 11.64
N ASP A 155 -31.13 -4.42 11.43
CA ASP A 155 -30.58 -3.72 10.26
C ASP A 155 -29.05 -3.78 10.26
N VAL A 156 -28.41 -3.57 11.40
CA VAL A 156 -26.94 -3.75 11.53
C VAL A 156 -26.53 -5.19 11.27
N TRP A 157 -27.23 -6.17 11.82
CA TRP A 157 -26.96 -7.59 11.56
C TRP A 157 -26.99 -7.92 10.07
N ASN A 158 -28.04 -7.50 9.38
CA ASN A 158 -28.23 -7.76 7.95
C ASN A 158 -27.20 -7.04 7.05
N ALA A 159 -26.61 -5.95 7.53
CA ALA A 159 -25.58 -5.21 6.79
C ALA A 159 -24.19 -5.91 6.77
N TYR A 160 -23.97 -6.92 7.64
CA TYR A 160 -22.68 -7.63 7.77
C TYR A 160 -22.83 -9.14 7.74
N PRO A 161 -23.39 -9.73 6.66
CA PRO A 161 -23.70 -11.17 6.61
C PRO A 161 -22.46 -12.08 6.70
N ASP A 162 -21.31 -11.58 6.25
CA ASP A 162 -20.02 -12.27 6.29
C ASP A 162 -19.42 -12.39 7.70
N LEU A 163 -19.93 -11.62 8.67
CA LEU A 163 -19.45 -11.64 10.06
C LEU A 163 -20.34 -12.43 11.03
N HIS A 164 -21.41 -13.03 10.55
CA HIS A 164 -22.36 -13.79 11.39
C HIS A 164 -21.74 -15.00 12.12
N GLY A 165 -20.60 -15.52 11.63
CA GLY A 165 -19.85 -16.62 12.23
C GLY A 165 -18.79 -16.19 13.26
N ASP A 166 -18.57 -14.89 13.47
CA ASP A 166 -17.59 -14.41 14.44
C ASP A 166 -18.15 -14.48 15.87
N ALA A 167 -17.44 -15.22 16.75
CA ALA A 167 -17.88 -15.44 18.12
C ALA A 167 -18.08 -14.14 18.90
N ARG A 168 -17.24 -13.15 18.69
CA ARG A 168 -17.30 -11.84 19.37
C ARG A 168 -18.57 -11.08 19.00
N ILE A 169 -18.96 -11.14 17.72
CA ILE A 169 -20.22 -10.54 17.22
C ILE A 169 -21.43 -11.28 17.81
N THR A 170 -21.37 -12.61 17.81
CA THR A 170 -22.45 -13.45 18.35
C THR A 170 -22.68 -13.17 19.84
N ASP A 171 -21.61 -13.00 20.63
CA ASP A 171 -21.70 -12.69 22.04
C ASP A 171 -22.36 -11.32 22.29
N VAL A 172 -21.92 -10.28 21.58
CA VAL A 172 -22.47 -8.92 21.70
C VAL A 172 -23.95 -8.89 21.25
N MET A 173 -24.29 -9.59 20.16
CA MET A 173 -25.66 -9.70 19.68
C MET A 173 -26.58 -10.41 20.69
N ASN A 174 -26.07 -11.47 21.35
CA ASN A 174 -26.82 -12.20 22.36
C ASN A 174 -27.07 -11.34 23.62
N GLU A 175 -26.09 -10.54 24.03
CA GLU A 175 -26.24 -9.62 25.18
C GLU A 175 -27.27 -8.52 24.88
N LEU A 176 -27.15 -7.87 23.74
CA LEU A 176 -28.08 -6.81 23.35
C LEU A 176 -29.47 -7.34 22.96
N GLY A 177 -29.55 -8.55 22.41
CA GLY A 177 -30.81 -9.23 22.17
C GLY A 177 -31.65 -9.44 23.44
N LYS A 178 -31.02 -9.59 24.62
CA LYS A 178 -31.69 -9.62 25.93
C LYS A 178 -32.24 -8.24 26.33
N ARG A 179 -31.58 -7.16 25.93
CA ARG A 179 -31.99 -5.77 26.20
C ARG A 179 -33.20 -5.34 25.35
N PHE A 180 -33.36 -5.95 24.16
CA PHE A 180 -34.46 -5.69 23.24
C PHE A 180 -35.26 -6.99 22.98
N PRO A 181 -36.11 -7.47 23.92
CA PRO A 181 -36.83 -8.74 23.80
C PRO A 181 -37.83 -8.75 22.63
N LYS A 182 -38.11 -9.96 22.08
CA LYS A 182 -39.12 -10.16 21.07
C LYS A 182 -40.49 -9.85 21.70
N GLY A 183 -41.13 -8.77 21.30
CA GLY A 183 -42.50 -8.42 21.74
C GLY A 183 -42.70 -7.02 22.30
N GLY A 184 -41.70 -6.14 22.25
CA GLY A 184 -41.84 -4.73 22.54
C GLY A 184 -42.04 -3.97 21.21
N GLU A 185 -43.22 -3.97 20.65
CA GLU A 185 -43.65 -2.94 19.72
C GLU A 185 -44.14 -1.75 20.56
N GLU A 186 -43.44 -0.63 20.45
CA GLU A 186 -44.02 0.72 20.35
C GLU A 186 -43.00 1.62 19.67
#